data_81f6ef624cea12ddc07d90741deabd08
#
_entry.id   81f6ef624cea12ddc07d90741deabd08
#
_cell.length_a   1.000
_cell.length_b   1.000
_cell.length_c   1.000
_cell.angle_alpha   90.00
_cell.angle_beta   90.00
_cell.angle_gamma   90.00
#
_symmetry.space_group_name_H-M   'P 1'
#
loop_
_entity.id
_entity.type
_entity.pdbx_description
1 polymer ?
#
loop_
_entity_poly.entity_id
_entity_poly.type
_entity_poly.pdbx_seq_one_letter_code
_entity_poly.pdbx_strand_id
1 'polypeptide(L)'
;MKERMERFDKYMKYKGLNDNQVTNKCGLSKGLIGQARTGKSDLGIKAIDKILIIYQDLNRVWLLTGEGEMIKNNLTPQQYYGGDTEKQKAGEPQMFIVPLMPISAKGGTLDEFSRSIMENDCEKVLSPIKGADFAITVCGDSMSPDYPSGCHILIKKIEERAFIDWGKVFVLDTVNGTIIKKLMPVADDPSKIRCISINPEYPPYEISLEYVRGIYRVLMCMALK
;
A
#
# COMPACT_ATOMS: atom_id res chain seq x y z
N MET A 1 -21.90 -19.80 -16.15
CA MET A 1 -22.53 -18.46 -16.18
C MET A 1 -23.36 -18.14 -14.94
N LYS A 2 -24.14 -19.04 -14.40
CA LYS A 2 -24.86 -18.83 -13.10
C LYS A 2 -23.95 -18.64 -11.89
N GLU A 3 -22.77 -19.20 -11.88
CA GLU A 3 -21.84 -19.26 -10.74
C GLU A 3 -21.38 -17.89 -10.21
N ARG A 4 -21.16 -16.90 -11.10
CA ARG A 4 -20.76 -15.55 -10.68
C ARG A 4 -21.87 -14.86 -9.90
N MET A 5 -23.12 -15.03 -10.33
CA MET A 5 -24.26 -14.45 -9.63
C MET A 5 -24.51 -15.15 -8.31
N GLU A 6 -24.35 -16.47 -8.25
CA GLU A 6 -24.47 -17.23 -6.99
C GLU A 6 -23.42 -16.81 -5.97
N ARG A 7 -22.18 -16.57 -6.44
CA ARG A 7 -21.12 -16.01 -5.58
C ARG A 7 -21.46 -14.60 -5.12
N PHE A 8 -21.96 -13.77 -6.02
CA PHE A 8 -22.34 -12.40 -5.64
C PHE A 8 -23.53 -12.39 -4.67
N ASP A 9 -24.51 -13.29 -4.81
CA ASP A 9 -25.62 -13.46 -3.85
C ASP A 9 -25.11 -13.85 -2.45
N LYS A 10 -24.08 -14.70 -2.36
CA LYS A 10 -23.42 -15.03 -1.08
C LYS A 10 -22.83 -13.77 -0.44
N TYR A 11 -22.16 -12.94 -1.23
CA TYR A 11 -21.61 -11.68 -0.74
C TYR A 11 -22.72 -10.71 -0.31
N MET A 12 -23.77 -10.53 -1.11
CA MET A 12 -24.91 -9.68 -0.77
C MET A 12 -25.55 -10.12 0.55
N LYS A 13 -25.76 -11.43 0.72
CA LYS A 13 -26.29 -12.00 1.97
C LYS A 13 -25.38 -11.72 3.16
N TYR A 14 -24.07 -11.89 2.99
CA TYR A 14 -23.08 -11.61 4.03
C TYR A 14 -23.12 -10.13 4.48
N LYS A 15 -23.31 -9.20 3.55
CA LYS A 15 -23.36 -7.75 3.80
C LYS A 15 -24.77 -7.24 4.14
N GLY A 16 -25.81 -8.08 4.14
CA GLY A 16 -27.18 -7.65 4.34
C GLY A 16 -27.71 -6.71 3.25
N LEU A 17 -27.22 -6.88 2.01
CA LEU A 17 -27.58 -6.03 0.87
C LEU A 17 -28.76 -6.61 0.11
N ASN A 18 -29.59 -5.74 -0.47
CA ASN A 18 -30.66 -6.10 -1.40
C ASN A 18 -30.38 -5.58 -2.81
N ASP A 19 -31.10 -6.10 -3.80
CA ASP A 19 -30.94 -5.79 -5.21
C ASP A 19 -31.03 -4.29 -5.51
N ASN A 20 -31.97 -3.59 -4.86
CA ASN A 20 -32.18 -2.16 -5.07
C ASN A 20 -31.00 -1.33 -4.55
N GLN A 21 -30.47 -1.69 -3.37
CA GLN A 21 -29.31 -1.03 -2.80
C GLN A 21 -28.09 -1.15 -3.70
N VAL A 22 -27.81 -2.35 -4.20
CA VAL A 22 -26.68 -2.61 -5.09
C VAL A 22 -26.89 -1.93 -6.43
N THR A 23 -28.06 -2.04 -7.03
CA THR A 23 -28.41 -1.41 -8.31
C THR A 23 -28.17 0.10 -8.27
N ASN A 24 -28.68 0.76 -7.23
CA ASN A 24 -28.56 2.21 -7.06
C ASN A 24 -27.12 2.65 -6.76
N LYS A 25 -26.44 1.98 -5.81
CA LYS A 25 -25.07 2.35 -5.43
C LYS A 25 -24.06 2.13 -6.54
N CYS A 26 -24.20 1.03 -7.29
CA CYS A 26 -23.25 0.69 -8.36
C CYS A 26 -23.66 1.26 -9.73
N GLY A 27 -24.76 1.99 -9.85
CA GLY A 27 -25.24 2.51 -11.11
C GLY A 27 -25.47 1.42 -12.16
N LEU A 28 -26.09 0.30 -11.73
CA LEU A 28 -26.45 -0.82 -12.60
C LEU A 28 -27.84 -0.58 -13.24
N SER A 29 -28.10 -1.26 -14.36
CA SER A 29 -29.43 -1.23 -15.00
C SER A 29 -30.47 -1.90 -14.11
N LYS A 30 -31.66 -1.31 -14.01
CA LYS A 30 -32.77 -1.88 -13.27
C LYS A 30 -33.06 -3.32 -13.75
N GLY A 31 -33.15 -4.26 -12.82
CA GLY A 31 -33.44 -5.67 -13.12
C GLY A 31 -32.23 -6.52 -13.52
N LEU A 32 -31.03 -5.94 -13.71
CA LEU A 32 -29.84 -6.71 -14.11
C LEU A 32 -29.54 -7.86 -13.13
N ILE A 33 -29.56 -7.59 -11.82
CA ILE A 33 -29.29 -8.57 -10.77
C ILE A 33 -30.33 -9.71 -10.82
N GLY A 34 -31.62 -9.37 -10.92
CA GLY A 34 -32.69 -10.36 -11.03
C GLY A 34 -32.61 -11.20 -12.33
N GLN A 35 -32.25 -10.59 -13.45
CA GLN A 35 -32.04 -11.30 -14.71
C GLN A 35 -30.83 -12.22 -14.66
N ALA A 36 -29.72 -11.77 -14.03
CA ALA A 36 -28.54 -12.59 -13.84
C ALA A 36 -28.81 -13.79 -12.92
N ARG A 37 -29.61 -13.61 -11.87
CA ARG A 37 -30.02 -14.69 -10.96
C ARG A 37 -30.90 -15.73 -11.65
N THR A 38 -31.79 -15.33 -12.54
CA THR A 38 -32.65 -16.25 -13.32
C THR A 38 -31.92 -16.87 -14.52
N GLY A 39 -30.68 -16.44 -14.81
CA GLY A 39 -29.90 -16.93 -15.95
C GLY A 39 -30.31 -16.34 -17.30
N LYS A 40 -31.18 -15.31 -17.32
CA LYS A 40 -31.57 -14.59 -18.55
C LYS A 40 -30.47 -13.65 -19.05
N SER A 41 -29.55 -13.23 -18.19
CA SER A 41 -28.34 -12.51 -18.54
C SER A 41 -27.17 -12.97 -17.64
N ASP A 42 -25.95 -12.56 -17.94
CA ASP A 42 -24.79 -12.80 -17.06
C ASP A 42 -24.43 -11.50 -16.32
N LEU A 43 -23.78 -11.65 -15.16
CA LEU A 43 -23.12 -10.54 -14.49
C LEU A 43 -21.84 -10.22 -15.26
N GLY A 44 -21.97 -9.37 -16.30
CA GLY A 44 -20.89 -9.03 -17.21
C GLY A 44 -19.76 -8.25 -16.53
N ILE A 45 -18.57 -8.28 -17.12
CA ILE A 45 -17.35 -7.67 -16.57
C ILE A 45 -17.56 -6.20 -16.21
N LYS A 46 -18.24 -5.42 -17.07
CA LYS A 46 -18.54 -4.00 -16.80
C LYS A 46 -19.39 -3.80 -15.54
N ALA A 47 -20.33 -4.70 -15.25
CA ALA A 47 -21.14 -4.65 -14.03
C ALA A 47 -20.30 -5.05 -12.81
N ILE A 48 -19.45 -6.06 -12.95
CA ILE A 48 -18.52 -6.51 -11.92
C ILE A 48 -17.55 -5.38 -11.55
N ASP A 49 -16.98 -4.68 -12.52
CA ASP A 49 -16.06 -3.56 -12.26
C ASP A 49 -16.74 -2.45 -11.46
N LYS A 50 -17.99 -2.08 -11.80
CA LYS A 50 -18.79 -1.12 -11.04
C LYS A 50 -19.07 -1.58 -9.61
N ILE A 51 -19.35 -2.87 -9.41
CA ILE A 51 -19.57 -3.47 -8.11
C ILE A 51 -18.29 -3.39 -7.27
N LEU A 52 -17.14 -3.74 -7.84
CA LEU A 52 -15.85 -3.77 -7.15
C LEU A 52 -15.31 -2.37 -6.79
N ILE A 53 -15.71 -1.33 -7.53
CA ILE A 53 -15.42 0.07 -7.17
C ILE A 53 -16.13 0.46 -5.86
N ILE A 54 -17.36 0.02 -5.69
CA ILE A 54 -18.19 0.36 -4.51
C ILE A 54 -17.91 -0.58 -3.34
N TYR A 55 -17.80 -1.88 -3.61
CA TYR A 55 -17.55 -2.92 -2.62
C TYR A 55 -16.11 -3.41 -2.72
N GLN A 56 -15.19 -2.56 -2.24
CA GLN A 56 -13.74 -2.77 -2.36
C GLN A 56 -13.22 -3.99 -1.59
N ASP A 57 -13.97 -4.44 -0.59
CA ASP A 57 -13.68 -5.64 0.20
C ASP A 57 -14.05 -6.95 -0.50
N LEU A 58 -14.81 -6.91 -1.61
CA LEU A 58 -15.15 -8.09 -2.39
C LEU A 58 -13.96 -8.55 -3.24
N ASN A 59 -13.56 -9.81 -3.11
CA ASN A 59 -12.45 -10.37 -3.87
C ASN A 59 -12.86 -10.63 -5.33
N ARG A 60 -12.17 -9.96 -6.27
CA ARG A 60 -12.40 -10.11 -7.72
C ARG A 60 -12.15 -11.53 -8.21
N VAL A 61 -11.05 -12.14 -7.76
CA VAL A 61 -10.69 -13.52 -8.18
C VAL A 61 -11.76 -14.48 -7.72
N TRP A 62 -12.12 -14.45 -6.44
CA TRP A 62 -13.19 -15.29 -5.93
C TRP A 62 -14.53 -15.06 -6.66
N LEU A 63 -14.90 -13.82 -6.93
CA LEU A 63 -16.14 -13.53 -7.65
C LEU A 63 -16.15 -14.12 -9.06
N LEU A 64 -15.02 -14.07 -9.76
CA LEU A 64 -14.89 -14.54 -11.15
C LEU A 64 -14.67 -16.05 -11.24
N THR A 65 -13.79 -16.62 -10.43
CA THR A 65 -13.32 -18.01 -10.53
C THR A 65 -13.86 -18.93 -9.45
N GLY A 66 -14.20 -18.39 -8.28
CA GLY A 66 -14.53 -19.16 -7.08
C GLY A 66 -13.30 -19.53 -6.24
N GLU A 67 -12.11 -19.19 -6.68
CA GLU A 67 -10.87 -19.47 -5.96
C GLU A 67 -10.58 -18.37 -4.92
N GLY A 68 -10.03 -18.79 -3.77
CA GLY A 68 -9.68 -17.89 -2.67
C GLY A 68 -10.88 -17.49 -1.80
N GLU A 69 -10.71 -16.49 -0.97
CA GLU A 69 -11.70 -15.99 -0.02
C GLU A 69 -12.63 -14.96 -0.65
N MET A 70 -13.93 -15.00 -0.25
CA MET A 70 -14.97 -14.09 -0.73
C MET A 70 -14.65 -12.62 -0.46
N ILE A 71 -14.17 -12.33 0.73
CA ILE A 71 -13.76 -11.00 1.14
C ILE A 71 -12.27 -10.85 0.84
N LYS A 72 -11.91 -9.78 0.17
CA LYS A 72 -10.54 -9.31 0.33
C LYS A 72 -10.42 -9.05 1.82
N ASN A 73 -9.93 -10.02 2.53
CA ASN A 73 -9.47 -9.71 3.82
C ASN A 73 -8.46 -8.57 3.59
N ASN A 74 -8.70 -7.40 4.19
CA ASN A 74 -7.62 -6.55 4.62
C ASN A 74 -6.89 -7.35 5.72
N LEU A 75 -6.58 -8.59 5.38
CA LEU A 75 -5.64 -9.40 6.11
C LEU A 75 -4.36 -8.61 5.98
N THR A 76 -3.97 -8.05 7.08
CA THR A 76 -2.57 -7.77 7.29
C THR A 76 -1.80 -8.93 6.66
N PRO A 77 -0.65 -8.70 6.03
CA PRO A 77 0.15 -9.77 5.40
C PRO A 77 0.28 -11.06 6.22
N GLN A 78 0.07 -10.98 7.54
CA GLN A 78 0.00 -12.09 8.49
C GLN A 78 -1.08 -13.15 8.23
N GLN A 79 -2.20 -12.77 7.63
CA GLN A 79 -3.32 -13.70 7.47
C GLN A 79 -3.38 -14.34 6.06
N TYR A 80 -2.63 -13.79 5.10
CA TYR A 80 -2.63 -14.32 3.73
C TYR A 80 -1.80 -15.60 3.58
N TYR A 81 -0.84 -15.84 4.49
CA TYR A 81 0.06 -17.00 4.48
C TYR A 81 -0.13 -17.96 5.67
N GLY A 82 -1.16 -17.73 6.51
CA GLY A 82 -1.54 -18.62 7.59
C GLY A 82 -2.62 -19.61 7.15
N GLY A 83 -2.29 -20.49 6.23
CA GLY A 83 -2.95 -21.78 6.11
C GLY A 83 -2.53 -22.62 7.32
N ASP A 84 -3.54 -23.08 8.08
CA ASP A 84 -3.45 -23.97 9.25
C ASP A 84 -2.78 -23.38 10.51
N THR A 85 -3.66 -23.14 11.47
CA THR A 85 -3.33 -22.89 12.87
C THR A 85 -2.67 -24.10 13.51
N GLU A 86 -1.41 -24.36 13.18
CA GLU A 86 -0.53 -25.02 14.12
C GLU A 86 -0.09 -24.00 15.17
N LYS A 87 -0.28 -24.35 16.42
CA LYS A 87 0.11 -23.58 17.60
C LYS A 87 1.55 -23.08 17.43
N GLN A 88 1.74 -21.79 17.13
CA GLN A 88 3.04 -21.17 17.09
C GLN A 88 3.71 -21.37 18.45
N LYS A 89 4.84 -22.04 18.44
CA LYS A 89 5.72 -22.17 19.60
C LYS A 89 6.15 -20.76 20.01
N ALA A 90 5.91 -20.41 21.27
CA ALA A 90 6.41 -19.19 21.84
C ALA A 90 7.93 -19.12 21.66
N GLY A 91 8.41 -18.21 20.79
CA GLY A 91 9.86 -17.99 20.57
C GLY A 91 10.30 -17.72 19.13
N GLU A 92 9.48 -17.94 18.11
CA GLU A 92 9.90 -17.63 16.74
C GLU A 92 9.62 -16.14 16.39
N PRO A 93 10.59 -15.42 15.80
CA PRO A 93 10.41 -14.02 15.42
C PRO A 93 9.34 -13.94 14.32
N GLN A 94 8.31 -13.14 14.58
CA GLN A 94 7.23 -12.90 13.62
C GLN A 94 7.75 -12.05 12.46
N MET A 95 7.67 -12.57 11.24
CA MET A 95 8.09 -11.88 10.02
C MET A 95 6.88 -11.38 9.24
N PHE A 96 7.00 -10.19 8.65
CA PHE A 96 5.96 -9.53 7.88
C PHE A 96 6.44 -9.36 6.44
N ILE A 97 5.54 -9.51 5.48
CA ILE A 97 5.86 -9.28 4.07
C ILE A 97 5.55 -7.83 3.73
N VAL A 98 6.55 -7.14 3.18
CA VAL A 98 6.47 -5.74 2.79
C VAL A 98 6.83 -5.63 1.31
N PRO A 99 6.03 -4.92 0.49
CA PRO A 99 6.37 -4.70 -0.92
C PRO A 99 7.64 -3.86 -1.06
N LEU A 100 8.53 -4.27 -1.96
CA LEU A 100 9.73 -3.53 -2.32
C LEU A 100 9.45 -2.63 -3.52
N MET A 101 9.62 -1.33 -3.31
CA MET A 101 9.43 -0.33 -4.35
C MET A 101 10.67 -0.29 -5.25
N PRO A 102 10.53 -0.47 -6.57
CA PRO A 102 11.65 -0.29 -7.48
C PRO A 102 12.05 1.20 -7.53
N ILE A 103 13.35 1.46 -7.46
CA ILE A 103 13.95 2.81 -7.52
C ILE A 103 13.64 3.51 -8.85
N SER A 104 13.30 2.75 -9.87
CA SER A 104 13.04 3.23 -11.23
C SER A 104 11.66 3.87 -11.43
N ALA A 105 10.89 4.15 -10.39
CA ALA A 105 9.66 4.92 -10.51
C ALA A 105 9.98 6.37 -10.97
N LYS A 106 10.58 6.47 -12.17
CA LYS A 106 10.85 7.72 -12.87
C LYS A 106 9.49 8.35 -13.20
N GLY A 107 9.08 9.33 -12.42
CA GLY A 107 7.97 10.22 -12.74
C GLY A 107 6.64 9.98 -12.02
N GLY A 108 6.47 8.89 -11.24
CA GLY A 108 5.28 8.68 -10.39
C GLY A 108 5.52 9.11 -8.94
N THR A 109 4.46 9.44 -8.23
CA THR A 109 4.53 9.63 -6.78
C THR A 109 4.59 8.28 -6.08
N LEU A 110 5.22 8.20 -4.89
CA LEU A 110 5.17 6.98 -4.05
C LEU A 110 3.71 6.57 -3.76
N ASP A 111 2.78 7.52 -3.70
CA ASP A 111 1.35 7.29 -3.53
C ASP A 111 0.66 6.66 -4.75
N GLU A 112 1.00 7.13 -5.96
CA GLU A 112 0.46 6.54 -7.20
C GLU A 112 1.01 5.14 -7.40
N PHE A 113 2.27 4.94 -7.05
CA PHE A 113 2.90 3.63 -7.11
C PHE A 113 2.29 2.67 -6.10
N SER A 114 1.96 3.13 -4.88
CA SER A 114 1.33 2.29 -3.87
C SER A 114 -0.05 1.76 -4.32
N ARG A 115 -0.77 2.53 -5.12
CA ARG A 115 -2.03 2.09 -5.73
C ARG A 115 -1.80 1.06 -6.84
N SER A 116 -0.74 1.21 -7.64
CA SER A 116 -0.41 0.29 -8.73
C SER A 116 0.22 -1.03 -8.25
N ILE A 117 0.90 -1.04 -7.11
CA ILE A 117 1.45 -2.25 -6.48
C ILE A 117 0.36 -3.23 -6.05
N MET A 118 -0.80 -2.73 -5.63
CA MET A 118 -1.92 -3.60 -5.30
C MET A 118 -2.47 -4.37 -6.52
N GLU A 119 -2.08 -3.97 -7.74
CA GLU A 119 -2.54 -4.57 -8.98
C GLU A 119 -1.50 -5.46 -9.68
N ASN A 120 -0.22 -5.37 -9.31
CA ASN A 120 0.89 -6.08 -9.98
C ASN A 120 1.74 -6.90 -9.01
N ASP A 121 2.37 -7.97 -9.53
CA ASP A 121 3.38 -8.78 -8.85
C ASP A 121 4.66 -7.93 -8.64
N CYS A 122 4.77 -7.28 -7.48
CA CYS A 122 5.99 -6.58 -7.08
C CYS A 122 6.89 -7.49 -6.24
N GLU A 123 8.19 -7.22 -6.28
CA GLU A 123 9.16 -7.84 -5.38
C GLU A 123 8.79 -7.56 -3.93
N LYS A 124 9.05 -8.50 -3.03
CA LYS A 124 8.68 -8.41 -1.60
C LYS A 124 9.88 -8.72 -0.72
N VAL A 125 9.94 -8.05 0.41
CA VAL A 125 10.97 -8.30 1.43
C VAL A 125 10.33 -8.74 2.74
N LEU A 126 11.06 -9.54 3.51
CA LEU A 126 10.65 -9.94 4.85
C LEU A 126 11.05 -8.86 5.86
N SER A 127 10.10 -8.41 6.65
CA SER A 127 10.29 -7.38 7.69
C SER A 127 10.15 -8.01 9.07
N PRO A 128 11.10 -7.80 9.98
CA PRO A 128 10.96 -8.22 11.37
C PRO A 128 10.06 -7.29 12.20
N ILE A 129 9.65 -6.16 11.63
CA ILE A 129 8.79 -5.18 12.31
C ILE A 129 7.45 -5.04 11.60
N LYS A 130 6.39 -4.87 12.40
CA LYS A 130 5.03 -4.64 11.93
C LYS A 130 4.82 -3.18 11.56
N GLY A 131 4.03 -2.93 10.50
CA GLY A 131 3.49 -1.61 10.19
C GLY A 131 4.34 -0.76 9.27
N ALA A 132 5.32 -1.34 8.58
CA ALA A 132 5.92 -0.73 7.41
C ALA A 132 4.93 -0.77 6.25
N ASP A 133 4.82 0.32 5.50
CA ASP A 133 3.97 0.38 4.31
C ASP A 133 4.73 -0.17 3.09
N PHE A 134 6.03 0.18 2.99
CA PHE A 134 6.91 -0.22 1.88
C PHE A 134 8.34 -0.46 2.36
N ALA A 135 9.09 -1.17 1.52
CA ALA A 135 10.54 -1.15 1.50
C ALA A 135 11.01 -0.38 0.26
N ILE A 136 12.10 0.35 0.39
CA ILE A 136 12.80 0.98 -0.75
C ILE A 136 14.29 0.68 -0.67
N THR A 137 14.95 0.61 -1.82
CA THR A 137 16.42 0.47 -1.87
C THR A 137 17.09 1.84 -1.84
N VAL A 138 18.07 1.99 -0.98
CA VAL A 138 18.86 3.22 -0.89
C VAL A 138 19.81 3.29 -2.08
N CYS A 139 19.85 4.45 -2.76
CA CYS A 139 20.80 4.75 -3.81
C CYS A 139 21.65 5.96 -3.46
N GLY A 140 22.93 5.87 -3.77
CA GLY A 140 23.91 6.92 -3.43
C GLY A 140 24.44 6.78 -2.01
N ASP A 141 25.36 7.63 -1.64
CA ASP A 141 26.16 7.59 -0.42
C ASP A 141 25.92 8.76 0.54
N SER A 142 25.01 9.65 0.20
CA SER A 142 24.71 10.83 1.03
C SER A 142 24.26 10.52 2.46
N MET A 143 23.78 9.30 2.69
CA MET A 143 23.33 8.81 3.98
C MET A 143 24.23 7.74 4.59
N SER A 144 25.42 7.52 3.98
CA SER A 144 26.47 6.66 4.54
C SER A 144 27.08 7.30 5.79
N PRO A 145 27.55 6.48 6.77
CA PRO A 145 27.59 5.01 6.76
C PRO A 145 26.30 4.33 7.21
N ASP A 146 25.35 5.05 7.84
CA ASP A 146 24.20 4.45 8.52
C ASP A 146 23.21 3.80 7.55
N TYR A 147 23.11 4.36 6.34
CA TYR A 147 22.26 3.86 5.25
C TYR A 147 23.09 3.69 3.98
N PRO A 148 23.87 2.61 3.87
CA PRO A 148 24.74 2.39 2.71
C PRO A 148 23.93 2.16 1.43
N SER A 149 24.51 2.52 0.29
CA SER A 149 23.91 2.25 -1.02
C SER A 149 23.65 0.75 -1.20
N GLY A 150 22.48 0.41 -1.73
CA GLY A 150 22.02 -0.98 -1.90
C GLY A 150 21.29 -1.57 -0.69
N CYS A 151 21.30 -0.95 0.49
CA CYS A 151 20.47 -1.43 1.59
C CYS A 151 18.99 -1.19 1.34
N HIS A 152 18.15 -2.00 1.96
CA HIS A 152 16.70 -1.77 1.97
C HIS A 152 16.29 -1.07 3.26
N ILE A 153 15.45 -0.05 3.15
CA ILE A 153 14.86 0.62 4.31
C ILE A 153 13.35 0.40 4.32
N LEU A 154 12.83 0.09 5.50
CA LEU A 154 11.40 -0.02 5.75
C LEU A 154 10.85 1.35 6.10
N ILE A 155 9.79 1.77 5.41
CA ILE A 155 9.22 3.11 5.57
C ILE A 155 7.73 3.04 5.88
N LYS A 156 7.24 4.08 6.59
CA LYS A 156 5.84 4.30 6.89
C LYS A 156 5.46 5.73 6.60
N LYS A 157 4.36 5.93 5.88
CA LYS A 157 3.82 7.25 5.57
C LYS A 157 3.41 8.00 6.83
N ILE A 158 3.68 9.29 6.85
CA ILE A 158 3.15 10.22 7.83
C ILE A 158 1.99 10.97 7.18
N GLU A 159 0.79 10.84 7.73
CA GLU A 159 -0.39 11.51 7.19
C GLU A 159 -0.41 13.00 7.54
N GLU A 160 0.03 13.36 8.75
CA GLU A 160 0.06 14.73 9.20
C GLU A 160 1.47 15.20 9.53
N ARG A 161 1.85 16.35 8.98
CA ARG A 161 3.19 16.96 9.15
C ARG A 161 3.51 17.30 10.61
N ALA A 162 2.50 17.51 11.44
CA ALA A 162 2.67 17.74 12.88
C ALA A 162 3.42 16.59 13.60
N PHE A 163 3.42 15.39 13.00
CA PHE A 163 4.11 14.22 13.55
C PHE A 163 5.52 14.00 12.99
N ILE A 164 6.11 15.01 12.35
CA ILE A 164 7.54 14.94 11.97
C ILE A 164 8.37 14.98 13.25
N ASP A 165 9.09 13.89 13.46
CA ASP A 165 10.05 13.74 14.57
C ASP A 165 11.38 14.33 14.14
N TRP A 166 11.59 15.62 14.45
CA TRP A 166 12.76 16.37 14.01
C TRP A 166 14.07 15.75 14.50
N GLY A 167 15.06 15.74 13.63
CA GLY A 167 16.35 15.10 13.90
C GLY A 167 16.39 13.62 13.54
N LYS A 168 15.31 13.03 13.06
CA LYS A 168 15.27 11.65 12.54
C LYS A 168 15.38 11.63 11.03
N VAL A 169 15.65 10.43 10.49
CA VAL A 169 15.76 10.20 9.04
C VAL A 169 14.38 9.89 8.47
N PHE A 170 14.09 10.57 7.37
CA PHE A 170 12.85 10.42 6.60
C PHE A 170 13.15 10.25 5.13
N VAL A 171 12.21 9.65 4.44
CA VAL A 171 12.12 9.65 2.99
C VAL A 171 11.12 10.72 2.59
N LEU A 172 11.53 11.61 1.70
CA LEU A 172 10.68 12.61 1.08
C LEU A 172 10.42 12.23 -0.37
N ASP A 173 9.15 12.13 -0.72
CA ASP A 173 8.70 12.06 -2.10
C ASP A 173 8.53 13.48 -2.61
N THR A 174 9.42 13.92 -3.49
CA THR A 174 9.45 15.28 -4.01
C THR A 174 9.05 15.32 -5.48
N VAL A 175 8.80 16.52 -5.99
CA VAL A 175 8.54 16.73 -7.42
C VAL A 175 9.71 16.28 -8.32
N ASN A 176 10.93 16.20 -7.77
CA ASN A 176 12.15 15.79 -8.48
C ASN A 176 12.60 14.36 -8.14
N GLY A 177 11.74 13.58 -7.47
CA GLY A 177 12.04 12.21 -7.07
C GLY A 177 12.18 12.04 -5.56
N THR A 178 12.53 10.84 -5.17
CA THR A 178 12.62 10.42 -3.76
C THR A 178 14.00 10.69 -3.19
N ILE A 179 14.05 11.33 -2.03
CA ILE A 179 15.29 11.61 -1.30
C ILE A 179 15.21 11.10 0.14
N ILE A 180 16.35 10.73 0.70
CA ILE A 180 16.50 10.28 2.08
C ILE A 180 17.37 11.30 2.80
N LYS A 181 16.85 11.91 3.88
CA LYS A 181 17.56 12.92 4.67
C LYS A 181 17.13 12.90 6.13
N LYS A 182 18.01 13.35 6.99
CA LYS A 182 17.68 13.77 8.35
C LYS A 182 16.96 15.12 8.25
N LEU A 183 15.79 15.24 8.86
CA LEU A 183 14.99 16.46 8.77
C LEU A 183 15.14 17.33 10.01
N MET A 184 15.29 18.64 9.79
CA MET A 184 15.30 19.64 10.84
C MET A 184 14.33 20.76 10.47
N PRO A 185 13.70 21.43 11.48
CA PRO A 185 12.89 22.61 11.22
C PRO A 185 13.78 23.78 10.76
N VAL A 186 13.21 24.67 9.99
CA VAL A 186 13.79 25.98 9.70
C VAL A 186 13.17 26.97 10.67
N ALA A 187 13.98 27.60 11.54
CA ALA A 187 13.50 28.38 12.68
C ALA A 187 12.57 29.55 12.28
N ASP A 188 12.89 30.21 11.17
CA ASP A 188 12.21 31.43 10.74
C ASP A 188 11.22 31.18 9.58
N ASP A 189 11.09 29.94 9.11
CA ASP A 189 10.23 29.60 7.96
C ASP A 189 9.61 28.21 8.09
N PRO A 190 8.40 28.10 8.66
CA PRO A 190 7.70 26.83 8.82
C PRO A 190 7.24 26.23 7.49
N SER A 191 7.32 26.96 6.37
CA SER A 191 7.02 26.44 5.03
C SER A 191 8.16 25.63 4.43
N LYS A 192 9.35 25.61 5.10
CA LYS A 192 10.53 24.89 4.66
C LYS A 192 10.97 23.79 5.60
N ILE A 193 11.72 22.86 5.06
CA ILE A 193 12.42 21.81 5.80
C ILE A 193 13.90 21.89 5.46
N ARG A 194 14.76 21.83 6.47
CA ARG A 194 16.20 21.66 6.30
C ARG A 194 16.52 20.18 6.20
N CYS A 195 17.12 19.81 5.07
CA CYS A 195 17.55 18.45 4.73
C CYS A 195 19.05 18.30 5.02
N ILE A 196 19.40 17.36 5.88
CA ILE A 196 20.78 17.10 6.30
C ILE A 196 21.15 15.68 5.87
N SER A 197 22.31 15.54 5.20
CA SER A 197 22.94 14.27 4.90
C SER A 197 23.72 13.76 6.11
N ILE A 198 23.84 12.44 6.26
CA ILE A 198 24.72 11.84 7.29
C ILE A 198 26.17 11.93 6.83
N ASN A 199 26.41 11.70 5.54
CA ASN A 199 27.73 11.91 4.95
C ASN A 199 28.06 13.41 4.93
N PRO A 200 29.11 13.86 5.64
CA PRO A 200 29.46 15.27 5.77
C PRO A 200 29.96 15.93 4.46
N GLU A 201 30.30 15.15 3.43
CA GLU A 201 30.65 15.67 2.10
C GLU A 201 29.46 16.35 1.40
N TYR A 202 28.24 16.07 1.87
CA TYR A 202 27.02 16.65 1.31
C TYR A 202 26.51 17.77 2.21
N PRO A 203 26.60 19.04 1.77
CA PRO A 203 26.17 20.19 2.55
C PRO A 203 24.63 20.12 2.78
N PRO A 204 24.14 20.62 3.94
CA PRO A 204 22.72 20.74 4.18
C PRO A 204 22.08 21.78 3.25
N TYR A 205 20.82 21.57 2.91
CA TYR A 205 20.03 22.48 2.09
C TYR A 205 18.58 22.54 2.57
N GLU A 206 17.85 23.52 2.11
CA GLU A 206 16.45 23.71 2.45
C GLU A 206 15.55 23.49 1.23
N ILE A 207 14.39 22.87 1.45
CA ILE A 207 13.36 22.70 0.44
C ILE A 207 12.03 23.27 0.95
N SER A 208 11.24 23.85 0.05
CA SER A 208 9.87 24.24 0.37
C SER A 208 8.97 23.00 0.45
N LEU A 209 8.06 23.00 1.43
CA LEU A 209 7.08 21.94 1.63
C LEU A 209 6.10 21.79 0.44
N GLU A 210 5.95 22.81 -0.38
CA GLU A 210 5.15 22.73 -1.61
C GLU A 210 5.72 21.74 -2.65
N TYR A 211 7.04 21.49 -2.62
CA TYR A 211 7.68 20.49 -3.49
C TYR A 211 7.67 19.08 -2.92
N VAL A 212 7.14 18.89 -1.70
CA VAL A 212 7.08 17.61 -1.01
C VAL A 212 5.67 17.03 -1.11
N ARG A 213 5.53 15.94 -1.84
CA ARG A 213 4.26 15.21 -2.07
C ARG A 213 3.93 14.27 -0.91
N GLY A 214 4.96 13.62 -0.34
CA GLY A 214 4.81 12.67 0.75
C GLY A 214 6.02 12.63 1.66
N ILE A 215 5.79 12.34 2.95
CA ILE A 215 6.82 12.18 3.97
C ILE A 215 6.66 10.81 4.60
N TYR A 216 7.76 10.04 4.64
CA TYR A 216 7.76 8.68 5.18
C TYR A 216 8.84 8.57 6.25
N ARG A 217 8.44 8.07 7.42
CA ARG A 217 9.39 7.76 8.50
C ARG A 217 10.17 6.50 8.14
N VAL A 218 11.48 6.52 8.31
CA VAL A 218 12.32 5.32 8.24
C VAL A 218 12.16 4.56 9.55
N LEU A 219 11.72 3.31 9.45
CA LEU A 219 11.51 2.44 10.60
C LEU A 219 12.72 1.53 10.86
N MET A 220 13.37 1.06 9.80
CA MET A 220 14.49 0.13 9.88
C MET A 220 15.35 0.20 8.62
N CYS A 221 16.64 0.00 8.77
CA CYS A 221 17.56 -0.27 7.67
C CYS A 221 18.00 -1.74 7.70
N MET A 222 17.90 -2.40 6.57
CA MET A 222 18.31 -3.78 6.35
C MET A 222 19.50 -3.76 5.39
N ALA A 223 20.71 -3.72 5.94
CA ALA A 223 21.95 -3.83 5.18
C ALA A 223 22.43 -5.27 5.15
N LEU A 224 22.69 -5.79 3.95
CA LEU A 224 23.44 -7.04 3.80
C LEU A 224 24.92 -6.74 4.08
N LYS A 225 25.51 -7.46 5.01
CA LYS A 225 26.97 -7.43 5.27
C LYS A 225 27.67 -8.49 4.44
#